data_962778e6eb11d3e82b3ae2ad5d93ba3e
#
_entry.id   962778e6eb11d3e82b3ae2ad5d93ba3e
#
_cell.length_a   1.000
_cell.length_b   1.000
_cell.length_c   1.000
_cell.angle_alpha   90.00
_cell.angle_beta   90.00
_cell.angle_gamma   90.00
#
_symmetry.space_group_name_H-M   'P 1'
#
loop_
_entity.id
_entity.type
_entity.pdbx_description
1 polymer ?
#
loop_
_entity_poly.entity_id
_entity_poly.type
_entity_poly.pdbx_seq_one_letter_code
_entity_poly.pdbx_strand_id
1 'polypeptide(L)'
;RSIFQKILVSSPNNVDARFGLAELDLFDGKITGAEKQYAEALRRQSDNRKALLSLALVSARLGKNDNARKYISQALKLYSDESEVHYLAAIVSSFQNDLKSAEKHCRIAVEVDGNNVRAYELLAKIRYGQGFYDDVIDYCDFIIGRDRNNSIAWYLKGTALLAQNKVSEAIDVWSSAVQINPLDEIMRAALEIQVNKSVSLEDSRRAEWAEIHIQNAREYARRYDSNGTTYEYQRALKINPANSEARMNFAGMLELNGLHESYLDQLLFVKQTRDESSVSERSKQKMSDTIEAYESLLQDSLAKKWNVQPFYLDKIRWNLALYYIRSGVNQIHVENNRIAADFASEIFQGISTTAVSTEVREVSGFGDAYQKARTSGKDYFIILSLDEGSRDVTLDYTMYSARTGSKVKEDSLYSTGNYKYSSVFRRFRRDVLGLLSVRGNILNRDGKTLLVDMGKSENIREGCVFDIVRKNAIQTAGSGKGVVYDESDILGSFTVTLAGEEVSEGTFEYKGFYDRINTGDEIVLIYEPVPEEANASGENGTAGIPTVPNADANGRALNEKPGLTAEDLGVRKTPSFVDLIRSIY
;
A
#
# COMPACT_ATOMS: atom_id res chain seq x y z
N ARG A 1 -9.37 -17.44 27.69
CA ARG A 1 -8.77 -18.78 27.51
C ARG A 1 -8.83 -19.57 28.82
N SER A 2 -8.33 -19.04 29.95
CA SER A 2 -8.32 -19.73 31.25
C SER A 2 -9.71 -20.16 31.73
N ILE A 3 -10.73 -19.36 31.49
CA ILE A 3 -12.13 -19.67 31.86
C ILE A 3 -12.61 -20.93 31.11
N PHE A 4 -12.46 -20.96 29.78
CA PHE A 4 -12.87 -22.13 29.01
C PHE A 4 -12.10 -23.39 29.36
N GLN A 5 -10.79 -23.27 29.67
CA GLN A 5 -9.98 -24.38 30.15
C GLN A 5 -10.48 -24.92 31.50
N LYS A 6 -10.84 -24.05 32.47
CA LYS A 6 -11.43 -24.46 33.75
C LYS A 6 -12.76 -25.19 33.54
N ILE A 7 -13.63 -24.69 32.64
CA ILE A 7 -14.88 -25.37 32.29
C ILE A 7 -14.62 -26.77 31.76
N LEU A 8 -13.63 -26.95 30.89
CA LEU A 8 -13.30 -28.27 30.35
C LEU A 8 -12.65 -29.22 31.36
N VAL A 9 -12.03 -28.71 32.43
CA VAL A 9 -11.57 -29.54 33.58
C VAL A 9 -12.75 -30.08 34.34
N SER A 10 -13.75 -29.26 34.65
CA SER A 10 -14.96 -29.68 35.37
C SER A 10 -15.96 -30.41 34.49
N SER A 11 -16.05 -30.07 33.20
CA SER A 11 -17.01 -30.62 32.24
C SER A 11 -16.31 -30.91 30.89
N PRO A 12 -15.57 -32.05 30.73
CA PRO A 12 -14.77 -32.34 29.54
C PRO A 12 -15.56 -32.47 28.24
N ASN A 13 -16.86 -32.67 28.34
CA ASN A 13 -17.77 -32.80 27.22
C ASN A 13 -18.47 -31.49 26.82
N ASN A 14 -18.13 -30.36 27.45
CA ASN A 14 -18.73 -29.08 27.12
C ASN A 14 -18.23 -28.60 25.74
N VAL A 15 -19.15 -28.62 24.75
CA VAL A 15 -18.87 -28.26 23.35
C VAL A 15 -18.68 -26.74 23.21
N ASP A 16 -19.45 -25.94 23.95
CA ASP A 16 -19.38 -24.47 23.86
C ASP A 16 -18.05 -23.93 24.35
N ALA A 17 -17.47 -24.53 25.41
CA ALA A 17 -16.14 -24.18 25.88
C ALA A 17 -15.05 -24.49 24.84
N ARG A 18 -15.24 -25.57 24.05
CA ARG A 18 -14.33 -25.90 22.92
C ARG A 18 -14.50 -24.90 21.77
N PHE A 19 -15.72 -24.49 21.46
CA PHE A 19 -15.95 -23.43 20.47
C PHE A 19 -15.29 -22.13 20.89
N GLY A 20 -15.43 -21.73 22.16
CA GLY A 20 -14.76 -20.54 22.67
C GLY A 20 -13.22 -20.62 22.57
N LEU A 21 -12.61 -21.77 22.84
CA LEU A 21 -11.17 -21.96 22.64
C LEU A 21 -10.79 -21.93 21.15
N ALA A 22 -11.58 -22.55 20.30
CA ALA A 22 -11.35 -22.53 18.84
C ALA A 22 -11.40 -21.12 18.27
N GLU A 23 -12.40 -20.33 18.68
CA GLU A 23 -12.53 -18.92 18.26
C GLU A 23 -11.34 -18.06 18.74
N LEU A 24 -10.83 -18.28 19.95
CA LEU A 24 -9.62 -17.62 20.45
C LEU A 24 -8.36 -18.05 19.65
N ASP A 25 -8.25 -19.35 19.29
CA ASP A 25 -7.15 -19.83 18.48
C ASP A 25 -7.22 -19.24 17.06
N LEU A 26 -8.42 -19.13 16.48
CA LEU A 26 -8.60 -18.44 15.18
C LEU A 26 -8.25 -16.96 15.28
N PHE A 27 -8.68 -16.26 16.33
CA PHE A 27 -8.35 -14.86 16.51
C PHE A 27 -6.83 -14.64 16.54
N ASP A 28 -6.11 -15.53 17.24
CA ASP A 28 -4.64 -15.51 17.34
C ASP A 28 -3.94 -16.03 16.07
N GLY A 29 -4.65 -16.39 14.99
CA GLY A 29 -4.10 -16.98 13.77
C GLY A 29 -3.67 -18.46 13.90
N LYS A 30 -4.00 -19.12 15.01
CA LYS A 30 -3.66 -20.53 15.27
C LYS A 30 -4.71 -21.48 14.67
N ILE A 31 -4.84 -21.46 13.33
CA ILE A 31 -5.90 -22.17 12.62
C ILE A 31 -5.90 -23.68 12.90
N THR A 32 -4.69 -24.30 13.00
CA THR A 32 -4.58 -25.72 13.35
C THR A 32 -5.00 -26.05 14.79
N GLY A 33 -4.86 -25.11 15.70
CA GLY A 33 -5.38 -25.21 17.07
C GLY A 33 -6.91 -25.24 17.09
N ALA A 34 -7.53 -24.34 16.35
CA ALA A 34 -8.97 -24.30 16.19
C ALA A 34 -9.55 -25.58 15.56
N GLU A 35 -8.89 -26.11 14.51
CA GLU A 35 -9.26 -27.39 13.91
C GLU A 35 -9.36 -28.51 14.93
N LYS A 36 -8.36 -28.61 15.83
CA LYS A 36 -8.37 -29.62 16.91
C LYS A 36 -9.54 -29.45 17.84
N GLN A 37 -9.86 -28.21 18.26
CA GLN A 37 -10.99 -27.95 19.16
C GLN A 37 -12.34 -28.28 18.51
N TYR A 38 -12.56 -27.92 17.25
CA TYR A 38 -13.79 -28.28 16.53
C TYR A 38 -13.90 -29.78 16.27
N ALA A 39 -12.79 -30.47 15.98
CA ALA A 39 -12.78 -31.92 15.83
C ALA A 39 -13.13 -32.63 17.14
N GLU A 40 -12.63 -32.15 18.30
CA GLU A 40 -13.02 -32.66 19.61
C GLU A 40 -14.49 -32.41 19.93
N ALA A 41 -15.02 -31.25 19.55
CA ALA A 41 -16.44 -30.94 19.69
C ALA A 41 -17.30 -31.92 18.87
N LEU A 42 -16.92 -32.17 17.61
CA LEU A 42 -17.64 -33.12 16.72
C LEU A 42 -17.57 -34.57 17.22
N ARG A 43 -16.48 -35.00 17.88
CA ARG A 43 -16.41 -36.33 18.50
C ARG A 43 -17.42 -36.50 19.64
N ARG A 44 -17.79 -35.41 20.34
CA ARG A 44 -18.78 -35.44 21.43
C ARG A 44 -20.21 -35.38 20.92
N GLN A 45 -20.40 -34.64 19.82
CA GLN A 45 -21.69 -34.48 19.14
C GLN A 45 -21.49 -34.59 17.64
N SER A 46 -21.67 -35.79 17.11
CA SER A 46 -21.32 -36.14 15.72
C SER A 46 -22.19 -35.46 14.67
N ASP A 47 -23.33 -34.95 15.07
CA ASP A 47 -24.30 -34.23 14.24
C ASP A 47 -24.30 -32.71 14.51
N ASN A 48 -23.40 -32.22 15.36
CA ASN A 48 -23.38 -30.79 15.69
C ASN A 48 -23.10 -29.93 14.45
N ARG A 49 -24.11 -29.17 14.05
CA ARG A 49 -24.11 -28.34 12.84
C ARG A 49 -22.94 -27.33 12.84
N LYS A 50 -22.76 -26.60 13.95
CA LYS A 50 -21.68 -25.60 14.07
C LYS A 50 -20.30 -26.24 13.97
N ALA A 51 -20.09 -27.40 14.59
CA ALA A 51 -18.82 -28.12 14.50
C ALA A 51 -18.51 -28.60 13.08
N LEU A 52 -19.50 -29.15 12.36
CA LEU A 52 -19.36 -29.62 10.98
C LEU A 52 -18.99 -28.47 10.03
N LEU A 53 -19.74 -27.37 10.09
CA LEU A 53 -19.54 -26.21 9.21
C LEU A 53 -18.21 -25.50 9.53
N SER A 54 -17.89 -25.32 10.82
CA SER A 54 -16.61 -24.73 11.23
C SER A 54 -15.41 -25.58 10.79
N LEU A 55 -15.50 -26.92 10.93
CA LEU A 55 -14.44 -27.82 10.45
C LEU A 55 -14.29 -27.80 8.93
N ALA A 56 -15.40 -27.72 8.20
CA ALA A 56 -15.34 -27.61 6.75
C ALA A 56 -14.60 -26.35 6.31
N LEU A 57 -14.94 -25.18 6.89
CA LEU A 57 -14.30 -23.90 6.60
C LEU A 57 -12.83 -23.87 7.02
N VAL A 58 -12.51 -24.31 8.25
CA VAL A 58 -11.13 -24.35 8.77
C VAL A 58 -10.26 -25.29 7.94
N SER A 59 -10.79 -26.47 7.58
CA SER A 59 -10.08 -27.42 6.71
C SER A 59 -9.83 -26.86 5.31
N ALA A 60 -10.82 -26.17 4.72
CA ALA A 60 -10.66 -25.51 3.42
C ALA A 60 -9.57 -24.42 3.49
N ARG A 61 -9.57 -23.59 4.54
CA ARG A 61 -8.54 -22.55 4.76
C ARG A 61 -7.13 -23.14 4.95
N LEU A 62 -7.02 -24.34 5.51
CA LEU A 62 -5.74 -25.08 5.65
C LEU A 62 -5.34 -25.85 4.38
N GLY A 63 -6.10 -25.78 3.30
CA GLY A 63 -5.88 -26.55 2.08
C GLY A 63 -6.15 -28.06 2.21
N LYS A 64 -6.79 -28.51 3.32
CA LYS A 64 -7.16 -29.91 3.57
C LYS A 64 -8.49 -30.24 2.85
N ASN A 65 -8.45 -30.27 1.52
CA ASN A 65 -9.63 -30.31 0.66
C ASN A 65 -10.51 -31.55 0.92
N ASP A 66 -9.94 -32.72 1.17
CA ASP A 66 -10.71 -33.95 1.43
C ASP A 66 -11.48 -33.86 2.75
N ASN A 67 -10.85 -33.33 3.80
CA ASN A 67 -11.52 -33.10 5.07
C ASN A 67 -12.65 -32.07 4.94
N ALA A 68 -12.40 -30.97 4.22
CA ALA A 68 -13.40 -29.95 3.97
C ALA A 68 -14.61 -30.54 3.25
N ARG A 69 -14.40 -31.33 2.18
CA ARG A 69 -15.47 -32.04 1.47
C ARG A 69 -16.22 -33.03 2.34
N LYS A 70 -15.53 -33.79 3.18
CA LYS A 70 -16.13 -34.74 4.12
C LYS A 70 -17.12 -34.02 5.06
N TYR A 71 -16.64 -32.97 5.74
CA TYR A 71 -17.47 -32.28 6.75
C TYR A 71 -18.65 -31.54 6.10
N ILE A 72 -18.42 -30.85 4.98
CA ILE A 72 -19.52 -30.14 4.31
C ILE A 72 -20.56 -31.12 3.72
N SER A 73 -20.13 -32.24 3.18
CA SER A 73 -21.07 -33.28 2.67
C SER A 73 -21.89 -33.90 3.79
N GLN A 74 -21.31 -34.04 5.00
CA GLN A 74 -22.06 -34.51 6.17
C GLN A 74 -23.08 -33.46 6.62
N ALA A 75 -22.71 -32.19 6.65
CA ALA A 75 -23.63 -31.08 6.97
C ALA A 75 -24.79 -31.02 5.97
N LEU A 76 -24.51 -31.11 4.65
CA LEU A 76 -25.53 -31.11 3.60
C LEU A 76 -26.49 -32.30 3.67
N LYS A 77 -26.05 -33.47 4.19
CA LYS A 77 -26.94 -34.61 4.41
C LYS A 77 -27.91 -34.42 5.55
N LEU A 78 -27.49 -33.73 6.60
CA LEU A 78 -28.26 -33.52 7.82
C LEU A 78 -29.14 -32.26 7.78
N TYR A 79 -28.73 -31.24 7.01
CA TYR A 79 -29.30 -29.90 7.01
C TYR A 79 -29.47 -29.36 5.58
N SER A 80 -29.99 -30.20 4.65
CA SER A 80 -30.15 -29.86 3.23
C SER A 80 -31.19 -28.77 2.94
N ASP A 81 -32.05 -28.46 3.86
CA ASP A 81 -33.12 -27.48 3.76
C ASP A 81 -32.75 -26.11 4.34
N GLU A 82 -31.48 -25.96 4.77
CA GLU A 82 -30.98 -24.71 5.34
C GLU A 82 -30.14 -23.91 4.34
N SER A 83 -30.58 -22.70 4.02
CA SER A 83 -29.89 -21.78 3.11
C SER A 83 -28.44 -21.50 3.53
N GLU A 84 -28.19 -21.35 4.83
CA GLU A 84 -26.85 -21.09 5.37
C GLU A 84 -25.89 -22.24 5.10
N VAL A 85 -26.32 -23.50 5.18
CA VAL A 85 -25.49 -24.68 4.91
C VAL A 85 -25.05 -24.69 3.44
N HIS A 86 -25.95 -24.35 2.53
CA HIS A 86 -25.61 -24.22 1.12
C HIS A 86 -24.70 -23.02 0.86
N TYR A 87 -24.91 -21.88 1.49
CA TYR A 87 -24.00 -20.74 1.39
C TYR A 87 -22.57 -21.10 1.85
N LEU A 88 -22.43 -21.79 3.00
CA LEU A 88 -21.13 -22.22 3.49
C LEU A 88 -20.50 -23.33 2.63
N ALA A 89 -21.31 -24.19 2.01
CA ALA A 89 -20.84 -25.13 1.01
C ALA A 89 -20.28 -24.42 -0.23
N ALA A 90 -20.90 -23.33 -0.65
CA ALA A 90 -20.39 -22.49 -1.73
C ALA A 90 -19.04 -21.85 -1.36
N ILE A 91 -18.89 -21.34 -0.13
CA ILE A 91 -17.61 -20.81 0.37
C ILE A 91 -16.53 -21.89 0.37
N VAL A 92 -16.81 -23.08 0.90
CA VAL A 92 -15.86 -24.20 0.91
C VAL A 92 -15.43 -24.59 -0.51
N SER A 93 -16.39 -24.66 -1.45
CA SER A 93 -16.10 -24.94 -2.86
C SER A 93 -15.24 -23.83 -3.51
N SER A 94 -15.51 -22.58 -3.18
CA SER A 94 -14.74 -21.45 -3.71
C SER A 94 -13.29 -21.41 -3.18
N PHE A 95 -13.04 -21.79 -1.93
CA PHE A 95 -11.67 -21.99 -1.42
C PHE A 95 -10.92 -23.10 -2.16
N GLN A 96 -11.64 -24.08 -2.70
CA GLN A 96 -11.07 -25.16 -3.52
C GLN A 96 -10.95 -24.79 -4.99
N ASN A 97 -11.30 -23.56 -5.37
CA ASN A 97 -11.40 -23.06 -6.74
C ASN A 97 -12.40 -23.85 -7.62
N ASP A 98 -13.36 -24.55 -7.01
CA ASP A 98 -14.48 -25.20 -7.69
C ASP A 98 -15.66 -24.24 -7.82
N LEU A 99 -15.52 -23.28 -8.75
CA LEU A 99 -16.52 -22.24 -8.96
C LEU A 99 -17.86 -22.77 -9.47
N LYS A 100 -17.88 -23.93 -10.16
CA LYS A 100 -19.12 -24.54 -10.62
C LYS A 100 -19.96 -25.08 -9.47
N SER A 101 -19.33 -25.79 -8.53
CA SER A 101 -20.01 -26.26 -7.31
C SER A 101 -20.40 -25.09 -6.41
N ALA A 102 -19.54 -24.06 -6.30
CA ALA A 102 -19.85 -22.87 -5.53
C ALA A 102 -21.08 -22.15 -6.09
N GLU A 103 -21.17 -21.93 -7.40
CA GLU A 103 -22.35 -21.33 -8.05
C GLU A 103 -23.61 -22.17 -7.82
N LYS A 104 -23.53 -23.49 -7.98
CA LYS A 104 -24.66 -24.38 -7.73
C LYS A 104 -25.20 -24.21 -6.31
N HIS A 105 -24.32 -24.25 -5.32
CA HIS A 105 -24.71 -24.09 -3.92
C HIS A 105 -25.24 -22.69 -3.60
N CYS A 106 -24.69 -21.61 -4.17
CA CYS A 106 -25.27 -20.29 -4.04
C CYS A 106 -26.70 -20.23 -4.59
N ARG A 107 -26.94 -20.80 -5.77
CA ARG A 107 -28.30 -20.84 -6.37
C ARG A 107 -29.30 -21.57 -5.47
N ILE A 108 -28.92 -22.73 -4.91
CA ILE A 108 -29.77 -23.44 -3.95
C ILE A 108 -29.97 -22.56 -2.68
N ALA A 109 -28.93 -21.89 -2.18
CA ALA A 109 -29.07 -21.06 -1.00
C ALA A 109 -30.09 -19.93 -1.21
N VAL A 110 -30.08 -19.26 -2.37
CA VAL A 110 -31.04 -18.19 -2.68
C VAL A 110 -32.44 -18.73 -3.04
N GLU A 111 -32.54 -19.97 -3.53
CA GLU A 111 -33.81 -20.66 -3.75
C GLU A 111 -34.50 -21.03 -2.43
N VAL A 112 -33.73 -21.51 -1.45
CA VAL A 112 -34.22 -21.85 -0.10
C VAL A 112 -34.58 -20.58 0.70
N ASP A 113 -33.72 -19.54 0.63
CA ASP A 113 -33.99 -18.26 1.25
C ASP A 113 -33.66 -17.11 0.30
N GLY A 114 -34.70 -16.57 -0.34
CA GLY A 114 -34.61 -15.43 -1.25
C GLY A 114 -34.12 -14.13 -0.62
N ASN A 115 -33.91 -14.09 0.71
CA ASN A 115 -33.35 -12.95 1.42
C ASN A 115 -31.88 -13.13 1.83
N ASN A 116 -31.24 -14.24 1.46
CA ASN A 116 -29.85 -14.49 1.81
C ASN A 116 -28.90 -13.60 0.99
N VAL A 117 -28.71 -12.37 1.43
CA VAL A 117 -27.85 -11.35 0.80
C VAL A 117 -26.41 -11.87 0.60
N ARG A 118 -25.86 -12.60 1.59
CA ARG A 118 -24.50 -13.17 1.49
C ARG A 118 -24.35 -14.15 0.36
N ALA A 119 -25.38 -14.96 0.10
CA ALA A 119 -25.38 -15.90 -1.03
C ALA A 119 -25.45 -15.16 -2.38
N TYR A 120 -26.25 -14.09 -2.47
CA TYR A 120 -26.28 -13.23 -3.66
C TYR A 120 -24.95 -12.52 -3.91
N GLU A 121 -24.29 -11.99 -2.87
CA GLU A 121 -22.96 -11.37 -3.00
C GLU A 121 -21.92 -12.37 -3.55
N LEU A 122 -21.87 -13.58 -3.00
CA LEU A 122 -20.94 -14.59 -3.48
C LEU A 122 -21.27 -15.03 -4.91
N LEU A 123 -22.56 -15.20 -5.23
CA LEU A 123 -23.02 -15.52 -6.58
C LEU A 123 -22.62 -14.42 -7.58
N ALA A 124 -22.81 -13.16 -7.23
CA ALA A 124 -22.41 -12.02 -8.06
C ALA A 124 -20.89 -12.01 -8.32
N LYS A 125 -20.07 -12.28 -7.29
CA LYS A 125 -18.59 -12.39 -7.45
C LYS A 125 -18.19 -13.56 -8.37
N ILE A 126 -18.86 -14.70 -8.24
CA ILE A 126 -18.63 -15.85 -9.13
C ILE A 126 -18.99 -15.50 -10.58
N ARG A 127 -20.15 -14.86 -10.79
CA ARG A 127 -20.60 -14.44 -12.13
C ARG A 127 -19.68 -13.36 -12.73
N TYR A 128 -19.14 -12.47 -11.91
CA TYR A 128 -18.11 -11.51 -12.34
C TYR A 128 -16.87 -12.24 -12.89
N GLY A 129 -16.37 -13.22 -12.17
CA GLY A 129 -15.22 -14.03 -12.60
C GLY A 129 -15.47 -14.85 -13.88
N GLN A 130 -16.73 -15.10 -14.21
CA GLN A 130 -17.17 -15.77 -15.43
C GLN A 130 -17.43 -14.79 -16.60
N GLY A 131 -17.44 -13.48 -16.37
CA GLY A 131 -17.69 -12.45 -17.37
C GLY A 131 -19.17 -12.11 -17.62
N PHE A 132 -20.10 -12.61 -16.80
CA PHE A 132 -21.54 -12.33 -16.92
C PHE A 132 -21.91 -11.06 -16.16
N TYR A 133 -21.47 -9.91 -16.65
CA TYR A 133 -21.57 -8.62 -15.96
C TYR A 133 -23.00 -8.12 -15.79
N ASP A 134 -23.92 -8.44 -16.71
CA ASP A 134 -25.33 -8.07 -16.58
C ASP A 134 -25.96 -8.77 -15.37
N ASP A 135 -25.73 -10.08 -15.19
CA ASP A 135 -26.20 -10.81 -14.03
C ASP A 135 -25.65 -10.20 -12.72
N VAL A 136 -24.37 -9.74 -12.75
CA VAL A 136 -23.74 -9.10 -11.59
C VAL A 136 -24.47 -7.82 -11.23
N ILE A 137 -24.79 -6.97 -12.20
CA ILE A 137 -25.50 -5.72 -11.99
C ILE A 137 -26.90 -6.00 -11.42
N ASP A 138 -27.64 -6.97 -11.96
CA ASP A 138 -28.97 -7.35 -11.48
C ASP A 138 -28.94 -7.84 -10.02
N TYR A 139 -27.96 -8.68 -9.66
CA TYR A 139 -27.79 -9.13 -8.27
C TYR A 139 -27.41 -7.99 -7.34
N CYS A 140 -26.52 -7.10 -7.77
CA CYS A 140 -26.15 -5.93 -6.99
C CYS A 140 -27.33 -4.97 -6.79
N ASP A 141 -28.14 -4.71 -7.81
CA ASP A 141 -29.35 -3.88 -7.72
C ASP A 141 -30.38 -4.49 -6.76
N PHE A 142 -30.54 -5.82 -6.79
CA PHE A 142 -31.37 -6.53 -5.84
C PHE A 142 -30.87 -6.34 -4.38
N ILE A 143 -29.56 -6.46 -4.13
CA ILE A 143 -28.96 -6.26 -2.80
C ILE A 143 -29.12 -4.81 -2.35
N ILE A 144 -28.77 -3.84 -3.19
CA ILE A 144 -28.87 -2.41 -2.93
C ILE A 144 -30.33 -1.98 -2.64
N GLY A 145 -31.28 -2.56 -3.36
CA GLY A 145 -32.71 -2.32 -3.11
C GLY A 145 -33.19 -2.76 -1.73
N ARG A 146 -32.53 -3.74 -1.11
CA ARG A 146 -32.81 -4.20 0.26
C ARG A 146 -31.99 -3.47 1.32
N ASP A 147 -30.73 -3.28 1.05
CA ASP A 147 -29.77 -2.58 1.93
C ASP A 147 -28.93 -1.59 1.13
N ARG A 148 -29.36 -0.34 1.17
CA ARG A 148 -28.64 0.76 0.50
C ARG A 148 -27.24 1.00 1.08
N ASN A 149 -26.97 0.53 2.30
CA ASN A 149 -25.69 0.69 2.96
C ASN A 149 -24.70 -0.43 2.62
N ASN A 150 -25.08 -1.38 1.79
CA ASN A 150 -24.18 -2.44 1.35
C ASN A 150 -23.13 -1.91 0.35
N SER A 151 -22.02 -1.40 0.87
CA SER A 151 -20.95 -0.81 0.07
C SER A 151 -20.29 -1.81 -0.88
N ILE A 152 -20.28 -3.12 -0.52
CA ILE A 152 -19.70 -4.19 -1.34
C ILE A 152 -20.52 -4.36 -2.63
N ALA A 153 -21.84 -4.33 -2.55
CA ALA A 153 -22.70 -4.42 -3.71
C ALA A 153 -22.54 -3.21 -4.66
N TRP A 154 -22.42 -2.00 -4.08
CA TRP A 154 -22.13 -0.80 -4.85
C TRP A 154 -20.76 -0.89 -5.56
N TYR A 155 -19.72 -1.32 -4.83
CA TYR A 155 -18.39 -1.53 -5.41
C TYR A 155 -18.43 -2.52 -6.58
N LEU A 156 -19.04 -3.68 -6.37
CA LEU A 156 -19.11 -4.76 -7.36
C LEU A 156 -19.90 -4.34 -8.61
N LYS A 157 -20.99 -3.59 -8.43
CA LYS A 157 -21.76 -2.99 -9.54
C LYS A 157 -20.88 -2.06 -10.37
N GLY A 158 -20.17 -1.13 -9.75
CA GLY A 158 -19.26 -0.23 -10.46
C GLY A 158 -18.13 -0.97 -11.17
N THR A 159 -17.60 -2.03 -10.55
CA THR A 159 -16.58 -2.88 -11.18
C THR A 159 -17.12 -3.62 -12.42
N ALA A 160 -18.35 -4.11 -12.37
CA ALA A 160 -19.02 -4.76 -13.52
C ALA A 160 -19.30 -3.75 -14.65
N LEU A 161 -19.75 -2.54 -14.32
CA LEU A 161 -19.94 -1.46 -15.29
C LEU A 161 -18.63 -1.07 -15.98
N LEU A 162 -17.54 -0.98 -15.21
CA LEU A 162 -16.21 -0.71 -15.76
C LEU A 162 -15.78 -1.82 -16.73
N ALA A 163 -16.03 -3.08 -16.39
CA ALA A 163 -15.72 -4.22 -17.26
C ALA A 163 -16.54 -4.20 -18.57
N GLN A 164 -17.72 -3.57 -18.56
CA GLN A 164 -18.52 -3.28 -19.76
C GLN A 164 -18.12 -1.99 -20.50
N ASN A 165 -17.01 -1.34 -20.07
CA ASN A 165 -16.55 -0.05 -20.59
C ASN A 165 -17.51 1.13 -20.36
N LYS A 166 -18.41 1.02 -19.38
CA LYS A 166 -19.34 2.08 -18.94
C LYS A 166 -18.69 2.92 -17.84
N VAL A 167 -17.59 3.62 -18.19
CA VAL A 167 -16.72 4.29 -17.22
C VAL A 167 -17.43 5.36 -16.41
N SER A 168 -18.26 6.20 -17.03
CA SER A 168 -18.99 7.27 -16.33
C SER A 168 -19.96 6.72 -15.29
N GLU A 169 -20.74 5.70 -15.67
CA GLU A 169 -21.67 5.04 -14.75
C GLU A 169 -20.94 4.37 -13.58
N ALA A 170 -19.77 3.75 -13.82
CA ALA A 170 -18.95 3.16 -12.78
C ALA A 170 -18.47 4.22 -11.77
N ILE A 171 -18.01 5.38 -12.26
CA ILE A 171 -17.58 6.51 -11.41
C ILE A 171 -18.75 6.99 -10.54
N ASP A 172 -19.94 7.18 -11.10
CA ASP A 172 -21.12 7.65 -10.36
C ASP A 172 -21.53 6.65 -9.27
N VAL A 173 -21.50 5.36 -9.57
CA VAL A 173 -21.79 4.28 -8.63
C VAL A 173 -20.76 4.24 -7.51
N TRP A 174 -19.47 4.30 -7.81
CA TRP A 174 -18.41 4.31 -6.80
C TRP A 174 -18.39 5.59 -5.96
N SER A 175 -18.73 6.74 -6.55
CA SER A 175 -18.87 7.99 -5.81
C SER A 175 -19.93 7.85 -4.70
N SER A 176 -21.07 7.23 -5.02
CA SER A 176 -22.11 6.91 -4.03
C SER A 176 -21.62 5.92 -2.97
N ALA A 177 -20.88 4.90 -3.38
CA ALA A 177 -20.34 3.87 -2.50
C ALA A 177 -19.30 4.41 -1.50
N VAL A 178 -18.43 5.32 -1.92
CA VAL A 178 -17.44 5.99 -1.04
C VAL A 178 -18.12 6.86 0.03
N GLN A 179 -19.27 7.47 -0.29
CA GLN A 179 -20.05 8.20 0.71
C GLN A 179 -20.67 7.28 1.77
N ILE A 180 -21.09 6.08 1.37
CA ILE A 180 -21.65 5.06 2.27
C ILE A 180 -20.57 4.51 3.22
N ASN A 181 -19.40 4.19 2.66
CA ASN A 181 -18.26 3.64 3.43
C ASN A 181 -16.97 4.43 3.14
N PRO A 182 -16.78 5.60 3.77
CA PRO A 182 -15.61 6.43 3.51
C PRO A 182 -14.27 5.82 3.97
N LEU A 183 -14.29 4.74 4.76
CA LEU A 183 -13.08 4.06 5.24
C LEU A 183 -12.63 2.92 4.33
N ASP A 184 -13.36 2.65 3.26
CA ASP A 184 -13.01 1.62 2.30
C ASP A 184 -12.01 2.17 1.26
N GLU A 185 -10.74 1.91 1.52
CA GLU A 185 -9.63 2.42 0.71
C GLU A 185 -9.55 1.75 -0.67
N ILE A 186 -9.93 0.47 -0.79
CA ILE A 186 -9.90 -0.25 -2.08
C ILE A 186 -10.96 0.31 -3.02
N MET A 187 -12.17 0.53 -2.50
CA MET A 187 -13.24 1.16 -3.26
C MET A 187 -12.88 2.58 -3.67
N ARG A 188 -12.29 3.37 -2.75
CA ARG A 188 -11.82 4.71 -3.04
C ARG A 188 -10.70 4.70 -4.07
N ALA A 189 -9.70 3.82 -3.95
CA ALA A 189 -8.64 3.69 -4.93
C ALA A 189 -9.19 3.35 -6.31
N ALA A 190 -10.19 2.46 -6.41
CA ALA A 190 -10.84 2.14 -7.68
C ALA A 190 -11.47 3.38 -8.33
N LEU A 191 -12.17 4.20 -7.54
CA LEU A 191 -12.74 5.47 -8.00
C LEU A 191 -11.63 6.44 -8.46
N GLU A 192 -10.64 6.71 -7.62
CA GLU A 192 -9.58 7.69 -7.86
C GLU A 192 -8.74 7.35 -9.10
N ILE A 193 -8.42 6.06 -9.29
CA ILE A 193 -7.71 5.58 -10.50
C ILE A 193 -8.51 5.94 -11.76
N GLN A 194 -9.82 5.73 -11.76
CA GLN A 194 -10.64 6.05 -12.94
C GLN A 194 -10.86 7.56 -13.11
N VAL A 195 -11.04 8.29 -12.02
CA VAL A 195 -11.14 9.76 -12.04
C VAL A 195 -9.86 10.35 -12.65
N ASN A 196 -8.70 9.90 -12.24
CA ASN A 196 -7.42 10.40 -12.76
C ASN A 196 -7.18 10.03 -14.24
N LYS A 197 -7.74 8.89 -14.70
CA LYS A 197 -7.59 8.43 -16.09
C LYS A 197 -8.60 9.06 -17.06
N SER A 198 -9.83 9.34 -16.61
CA SER A 198 -10.97 9.52 -17.53
C SER A 198 -11.77 10.80 -17.31
N VAL A 199 -11.56 11.52 -16.20
CA VAL A 199 -12.32 12.72 -15.88
C VAL A 199 -11.47 13.96 -16.15
N SER A 200 -12.06 15.00 -16.75
CA SER A 200 -11.37 16.30 -16.97
C SER A 200 -10.92 16.93 -15.65
N LEU A 201 -9.81 17.66 -15.67
CA LEU A 201 -9.30 18.38 -14.50
C LEU A 201 -10.23 19.53 -14.05
N GLU A 202 -11.06 20.04 -14.96
CA GLU A 202 -12.04 21.11 -14.71
C GLU A 202 -13.37 20.58 -14.13
N ASP A 203 -13.54 19.25 -14.00
CA ASP A 203 -14.76 18.68 -13.44
C ASP A 203 -14.90 19.07 -11.96
N SER A 204 -15.98 19.77 -11.62
CA SER A 204 -16.24 20.27 -10.26
C SER A 204 -16.34 19.16 -9.20
N ARG A 205 -16.72 17.94 -9.58
CA ARG A 205 -16.80 16.77 -8.68
C ARG A 205 -15.45 16.36 -8.10
N ARG A 206 -14.34 16.76 -8.77
CA ARG A 206 -12.98 16.51 -8.24
C ARG A 206 -12.76 17.16 -6.88
N ALA A 207 -13.43 18.26 -6.58
CA ALA A 207 -13.36 18.90 -5.27
C ALA A 207 -13.96 18.00 -4.18
N GLU A 208 -15.10 17.36 -4.44
CA GLU A 208 -15.74 16.43 -3.53
C GLU A 208 -14.88 15.18 -3.28
N TRP A 209 -14.35 14.58 -4.35
CA TRP A 209 -13.50 13.39 -4.22
C TRP A 209 -12.17 13.65 -3.50
N ALA A 210 -11.63 14.86 -3.60
CA ALA A 210 -10.41 15.26 -2.88
C ALA A 210 -10.65 15.59 -1.40
N GLU A 211 -11.87 15.93 -1.00
CA GLU A 211 -12.17 16.45 0.34
C GLU A 211 -11.82 15.45 1.46
N ILE A 212 -12.04 14.16 1.25
CA ILE A 212 -11.71 13.13 2.25
C ILE A 212 -10.22 13.13 2.59
N HIS A 213 -9.35 13.34 1.60
CA HIS A 213 -7.90 13.42 1.80
C HIS A 213 -7.50 14.69 2.53
N ILE A 214 -8.19 15.81 2.25
CA ILE A 214 -7.98 17.07 2.97
C ILE A 214 -8.36 16.91 4.45
N GLN A 215 -9.47 16.24 4.73
CA GLN A 215 -9.90 15.95 6.10
C GLN A 215 -8.93 15.01 6.81
N ASN A 216 -8.49 13.93 6.16
CA ASN A 216 -7.49 13.02 6.70
C ASN A 216 -6.16 13.73 6.97
N ALA A 217 -5.70 14.60 6.04
CA ALA A 217 -4.49 15.38 6.23
C ALA A 217 -4.59 16.29 7.47
N ARG A 218 -5.71 16.99 7.64
CA ARG A 218 -5.96 17.79 8.85
C ARG A 218 -5.95 16.95 10.13
N GLU A 219 -6.48 15.72 10.08
CA GLU A 219 -6.48 14.80 11.21
C GLU A 219 -5.06 14.32 11.55
N TYR A 220 -4.25 13.96 10.55
CA TYR A 220 -2.84 13.62 10.75
C TYR A 220 -2.03 14.81 11.27
N ALA A 221 -2.26 16.03 10.75
CA ALA A 221 -1.61 17.24 11.24
C ALA A 221 -1.91 17.50 12.72
N ARG A 222 -3.16 17.31 13.18
CA ARG A 222 -3.52 17.41 14.61
C ARG A 222 -2.78 16.41 15.50
N ARG A 223 -2.36 15.29 14.94
CA ARG A 223 -1.59 14.24 15.63
C ARG A 223 -0.09 14.39 15.46
N TYR A 224 0.37 15.46 14.82
CA TYR A 224 1.78 15.70 14.49
C TYR A 224 2.40 14.61 13.60
N ASP A 225 1.60 13.87 12.83
CA ASP A 225 2.09 12.93 11.80
C ASP A 225 2.34 13.68 10.48
N SER A 226 3.52 14.30 10.36
CA SER A 226 3.92 15.06 9.16
C SER A 226 3.89 14.20 7.89
N ASN A 227 4.27 12.92 7.98
CA ASN A 227 4.29 12.01 6.84
C ASN A 227 2.88 11.64 6.37
N GLY A 228 1.96 11.38 7.32
CA GLY A 228 0.57 11.16 7.02
C GLY A 228 -0.07 12.40 6.41
N THR A 229 0.23 13.56 6.96
CA THR A 229 -0.24 14.86 6.45
C THR A 229 0.20 15.10 5.01
N THR A 230 1.48 14.95 4.73
CA THR A 230 2.06 15.11 3.38
C THR A 230 1.45 14.11 2.39
N TYR A 231 1.36 12.84 2.78
CA TYR A 231 0.77 11.77 1.96
C TYR A 231 -0.66 12.07 1.54
N GLU A 232 -1.49 12.51 2.47
CA GLU A 232 -2.90 12.79 2.18
C GLU A 232 -3.06 14.08 1.33
N TYR A 233 -2.29 15.14 1.58
CA TYR A 233 -2.32 16.33 0.70
C TYR A 233 -1.82 16.00 -0.71
N GLN A 234 -0.82 15.15 -0.89
CA GLN A 234 -0.38 14.71 -2.22
C GLN A 234 -1.51 13.97 -2.96
N ARG A 235 -2.26 13.10 -2.27
CA ARG A 235 -3.43 12.43 -2.86
C ARG A 235 -4.53 13.41 -3.22
N ALA A 236 -4.86 14.35 -2.33
CA ALA A 236 -5.84 15.40 -2.60
C ALA A 236 -5.49 16.21 -3.85
N LEU A 237 -4.22 16.62 -3.97
CA LEU A 237 -3.72 17.40 -5.10
C LEU A 237 -3.61 16.59 -6.40
N LYS A 238 -3.46 15.28 -6.32
CA LYS A 238 -3.52 14.40 -7.50
C LYS A 238 -4.93 14.34 -8.08
N ILE A 239 -5.95 14.29 -7.22
CA ILE A 239 -7.35 14.27 -7.62
C ILE A 239 -7.78 15.68 -8.08
N ASN A 240 -7.48 16.70 -7.30
CA ASN A 240 -7.82 18.10 -7.61
C ASN A 240 -6.59 19.01 -7.52
N PRO A 241 -5.81 19.13 -8.59
CA PRO A 241 -4.60 19.97 -8.60
C PRO A 241 -4.86 21.45 -8.35
N ALA A 242 -6.06 21.95 -8.64
CA ALA A 242 -6.45 23.35 -8.48
C ALA A 242 -6.91 23.70 -7.05
N ASN A 243 -7.00 22.73 -6.13
CA ASN A 243 -7.41 23.02 -4.76
C ASN A 243 -6.37 23.87 -4.03
N SER A 244 -6.65 25.17 -3.91
CA SER A 244 -5.73 26.15 -3.34
C SER A 244 -5.47 25.92 -1.85
N GLU A 245 -6.45 25.44 -1.07
CA GLU A 245 -6.29 25.16 0.35
C GLU A 245 -5.33 23.97 0.58
N ALA A 246 -5.59 22.85 -0.10
CA ALA A 246 -4.72 21.68 -0.01
C ALA A 246 -3.29 22.03 -0.44
N ARG A 247 -3.16 22.83 -1.49
CA ARG A 247 -1.85 23.26 -2.02
C ARG A 247 -1.11 24.17 -1.06
N MET A 248 -1.79 25.12 -0.44
CA MET A 248 -1.18 26.00 0.57
C MET A 248 -0.72 25.24 1.81
N ASN A 249 -1.54 24.27 2.27
CA ASN A 249 -1.17 23.44 3.41
C ASN A 249 0.00 22.50 3.07
N PHE A 250 -0.01 21.90 1.87
CA PHE A 250 1.11 21.11 1.37
C PHE A 250 2.38 21.95 1.25
N ALA A 251 2.27 23.17 0.72
CA ALA A 251 3.38 24.13 0.67
C ALA A 251 3.98 24.38 2.06
N GLY A 252 3.16 24.59 3.09
CA GLY A 252 3.64 24.74 4.47
C GLY A 252 4.43 23.51 4.97
N MET A 253 4.09 22.29 4.52
CA MET A 253 4.90 21.09 4.84
C MET A 253 6.25 21.11 4.13
N LEU A 254 6.31 21.59 2.89
CA LEU A 254 7.56 21.74 2.15
C LEU A 254 8.48 22.77 2.82
N GLU A 255 7.92 23.91 3.24
CA GLU A 255 8.64 24.97 3.97
C GLU A 255 9.26 24.42 5.27
N LEU A 256 8.47 23.69 6.08
CA LEU A 256 8.94 23.08 7.33
C LEU A 256 10.08 22.06 7.10
N ASN A 257 10.10 21.40 5.95
CA ASN A 257 11.18 20.48 5.57
C ASN A 257 12.38 21.17 4.91
N GLY A 258 12.37 22.52 4.79
CA GLY A 258 13.44 23.30 4.16
C GLY A 258 13.51 23.16 2.64
N LEU A 259 12.39 22.76 2.01
CA LEU A 259 12.22 22.64 0.55
C LEU A 259 11.64 23.95 0.01
N HIS A 260 12.48 25.00 -0.03
CA HIS A 260 12.04 26.37 -0.30
C HIS A 260 11.78 26.63 -1.79
N GLU A 261 12.46 25.94 -2.70
CA GLU A 261 12.22 26.03 -4.16
C GLU A 261 10.83 25.45 -4.48
N SER A 262 10.55 24.25 -3.99
CA SER A 262 9.23 23.60 -4.14
C SER A 262 8.12 24.39 -3.42
N TYR A 263 8.41 24.99 -2.27
CA TYR A 263 7.46 25.88 -1.58
C TYR A 263 7.07 27.07 -2.44
N LEU A 264 8.06 27.76 -3.02
CA LEU A 264 7.83 28.90 -3.89
C LEU A 264 7.00 28.51 -5.14
N ASP A 265 7.30 27.36 -5.74
CA ASP A 265 6.53 26.84 -6.88
C ASP A 265 5.04 26.63 -6.54
N GLN A 266 4.74 26.12 -5.34
CA GLN A 266 3.35 25.98 -4.90
C GLN A 266 2.67 27.35 -4.74
N LEU A 267 3.35 28.35 -4.18
CA LEU A 267 2.81 29.70 -4.02
C LEU A 267 2.54 30.35 -5.39
N LEU A 268 3.47 30.24 -6.32
CA LEU A 268 3.33 30.77 -7.68
C LEU A 268 2.16 30.12 -8.41
N PHE A 269 1.99 28.79 -8.28
CA PHE A 269 0.87 28.09 -8.84
C PHE A 269 -0.48 28.59 -8.27
N VAL A 270 -0.58 28.74 -6.94
CA VAL A 270 -1.79 29.27 -6.30
C VAL A 270 -2.08 30.70 -6.75
N LYS A 271 -1.06 31.54 -6.88
CA LYS A 271 -1.21 32.91 -7.38
C LYS A 271 -1.78 32.93 -8.81
N GLN A 272 -1.35 31.99 -9.67
CA GLN A 272 -1.79 31.92 -11.07
C GLN A 272 -3.20 31.33 -11.24
N THR A 273 -3.59 30.38 -10.39
CA THR A 273 -4.81 29.58 -10.59
C THR A 273 -5.98 30.02 -9.72
N ARG A 274 -5.73 30.80 -8.66
CA ARG A 274 -6.76 31.23 -7.72
C ARG A 274 -7.62 32.32 -8.32
N ASP A 275 -8.93 32.21 -8.13
CA ASP A 275 -9.85 33.30 -8.47
C ASP A 275 -9.59 34.51 -7.57
N GLU A 276 -9.07 35.58 -8.17
CA GLU A 276 -8.74 36.82 -7.49
C GLU A 276 -9.95 37.51 -6.85
N SER A 277 -11.14 37.29 -7.38
CA SER A 277 -12.37 37.91 -6.86
C SER A 277 -12.77 37.40 -5.48
N SER A 278 -12.35 36.16 -5.14
CA SER A 278 -12.67 35.48 -3.89
C SER A 278 -11.73 35.82 -2.73
N VAL A 279 -10.68 36.63 -2.97
CA VAL A 279 -9.59 36.84 -2.02
C VAL A 279 -9.50 38.31 -1.60
N SER A 280 -9.33 38.54 -0.28
CA SER A 280 -9.11 39.87 0.25
C SER A 280 -7.79 40.49 -0.25
N GLU A 281 -7.76 41.80 -0.50
CA GLU A 281 -6.54 42.52 -0.92
C GLU A 281 -5.37 42.31 0.05
N ARG A 282 -5.67 42.24 1.36
CA ARG A 282 -4.65 41.94 2.39
C ARG A 282 -4.01 40.57 2.19
N SER A 283 -4.79 39.54 1.80
CA SER A 283 -4.26 38.19 1.56
C SER A 283 -3.46 38.13 0.26
N LYS A 284 -3.87 38.89 -0.78
CA LYS A 284 -3.10 39.02 -2.02
C LYS A 284 -1.74 39.67 -1.75
N GLN A 285 -1.75 40.79 -1.01
CA GLN A 285 -0.51 41.50 -0.66
C GLN A 285 0.43 40.58 0.15
N LYS A 286 -0.09 39.93 1.20
CA LYS A 286 0.73 39.00 1.99
C LYS A 286 1.37 37.88 1.16
N MET A 287 0.61 37.30 0.23
CA MET A 287 1.14 36.28 -0.68
C MET A 287 2.22 36.86 -1.61
N SER A 288 2.00 38.05 -2.15
CA SER A 288 2.98 38.72 -3.01
C SER A 288 4.28 39.02 -2.25
N ASP A 289 4.17 39.55 -1.03
CA ASP A 289 5.32 39.85 -0.17
C ASP A 289 6.09 38.57 0.19
N THR A 290 5.38 37.46 0.44
CA THR A 290 5.99 36.17 0.70
C THR A 290 6.74 35.63 -0.52
N ILE A 291 6.12 35.68 -1.70
CA ILE A 291 6.75 35.27 -2.97
C ILE A 291 8.04 36.09 -3.19
N GLU A 292 7.98 37.42 -3.07
CA GLU A 292 9.14 38.30 -3.27
C GLU A 292 10.27 37.97 -2.29
N ALA A 293 9.93 37.69 -1.01
CA ALA A 293 10.91 37.31 -0.01
C ALA A 293 11.62 35.98 -0.36
N TYR A 294 10.87 34.95 -0.82
CA TYR A 294 11.46 33.68 -1.20
C TYR A 294 12.18 33.76 -2.56
N GLU A 295 11.71 34.54 -3.52
CA GLU A 295 12.46 34.82 -4.76
C GLU A 295 13.81 35.48 -4.44
N SER A 296 13.86 36.40 -3.48
CA SER A 296 15.09 37.00 -3.02
C SER A 296 16.00 36.00 -2.29
N LEU A 297 15.44 35.20 -1.37
CA LEU A 297 16.18 34.16 -0.64
C LEU A 297 16.84 33.14 -1.60
N LEU A 298 16.12 32.76 -2.64
CA LEU A 298 16.56 31.76 -3.61
C LEU A 298 17.46 32.30 -4.73
N GLN A 299 17.79 33.61 -4.69
CA GLN A 299 18.73 34.17 -5.68
C GLN A 299 20.11 33.51 -5.61
N ASP A 300 20.54 33.14 -4.40
CA ASP A 300 21.82 32.49 -4.14
C ASP A 300 21.71 30.96 -3.98
N SER A 301 20.58 30.35 -4.45
CA SER A 301 20.44 28.89 -4.42
C SER A 301 21.51 28.20 -5.27
N LEU A 302 21.89 26.97 -4.88
CA LEU A 302 22.90 26.18 -5.61
C LEU A 302 22.55 25.99 -7.08
N ALA A 303 21.27 25.76 -7.37
CA ALA A 303 20.80 25.62 -8.74
C ALA A 303 21.10 26.87 -9.59
N LYS A 304 20.87 28.06 -9.03
CA LYS A 304 21.20 29.32 -9.72
C LYS A 304 22.70 29.60 -9.79
N LYS A 305 23.43 29.37 -8.69
CA LYS A 305 24.89 29.52 -8.62
C LYS A 305 25.60 28.72 -9.71
N TRP A 306 25.14 27.48 -9.94
CA TRP A 306 25.70 26.58 -10.94
C TRP A 306 25.00 26.63 -12.30
N ASN A 307 24.03 27.52 -12.47
CA ASN A 307 23.20 27.64 -13.69
C ASN A 307 22.57 26.30 -14.12
N VAL A 308 22.04 25.55 -13.15
CA VAL A 308 21.32 24.29 -13.35
C VAL A 308 19.83 24.56 -13.22
N GLN A 309 19.05 23.95 -14.11
CA GLN A 309 17.59 23.96 -14.02
C GLN A 309 17.11 22.59 -13.52
N PRO A 310 16.68 22.47 -12.24
CA PRO A 310 16.33 21.19 -11.62
C PRO A 310 15.25 20.41 -12.38
N PHE A 311 14.29 21.12 -12.97
CA PHE A 311 13.22 20.51 -13.75
C PHE A 311 13.68 19.60 -14.91
N TYR A 312 14.84 19.88 -15.49
CA TYR A 312 15.40 19.09 -16.61
C TYR A 312 16.40 18.03 -16.18
N LEU A 313 16.62 17.84 -14.88
CA LEU A 313 17.53 16.79 -14.40
C LEU A 313 16.90 15.41 -14.58
N ASP A 314 17.62 14.51 -15.23
CA ASP A 314 17.27 13.09 -15.25
C ASP A 314 17.81 12.42 -13.98
N LYS A 315 16.94 12.31 -12.98
CA LYS A 315 17.26 11.72 -11.69
C LYS A 315 16.83 10.25 -11.57
N ILE A 316 16.19 9.67 -12.58
CA ILE A 316 15.72 8.28 -12.51
C ILE A 316 16.92 7.35 -12.41
N ARG A 317 17.02 6.62 -11.29
CA ARG A 317 18.09 5.66 -11.00
C ARG A 317 17.57 4.23 -10.92
N TRP A 318 16.28 4.07 -10.65
CA TRP A 318 15.66 2.78 -10.46
C TRP A 318 14.38 2.64 -11.27
N ASN A 319 14.27 1.54 -12.00
CA ASN A 319 13.11 1.18 -12.78
C ASN A 319 12.42 -0.03 -12.15
N LEU A 320 11.25 0.17 -11.57
CA LEU A 320 10.46 -0.86 -10.90
C LEU A 320 9.28 -1.30 -11.76
N ALA A 321 8.91 -2.58 -11.67
CA ALA A 321 7.64 -3.09 -12.16
C ALA A 321 6.84 -3.67 -11.01
N LEU A 322 5.53 -3.41 -11.02
CA LEU A 322 4.58 -4.00 -10.07
C LEU A 322 3.70 -5.00 -10.82
N TYR A 323 3.58 -6.18 -10.26
CA TYR A 323 2.76 -7.26 -10.76
C TYR A 323 1.81 -7.76 -9.66
N TYR A 324 0.70 -8.35 -10.07
CA TYR A 324 -0.24 -8.96 -9.13
C TYR A 324 -0.66 -10.35 -9.60
N ILE A 325 -1.06 -11.18 -8.64
CA ILE A 325 -1.71 -12.47 -8.90
C ILE A 325 -3.22 -12.25 -8.82
N ARG A 326 -3.98 -12.86 -9.72
CA ARG A 326 -5.43 -12.71 -9.76
C ARG A 326 -6.09 -13.02 -8.42
N SER A 327 -7.01 -12.18 -8.00
CA SER A 327 -7.75 -12.35 -6.74
C SER A 327 -8.71 -13.53 -6.80
N GLY A 328 -8.86 -14.24 -5.67
CA GLY A 328 -9.92 -15.21 -5.50
C GLY A 328 -11.28 -14.56 -5.23
N VAL A 329 -12.37 -15.29 -5.50
CA VAL A 329 -13.76 -14.82 -5.28
C VAL A 329 -14.12 -14.64 -3.79
N ASN A 330 -13.30 -15.16 -2.89
CA ASN A 330 -13.51 -15.06 -1.43
C ASN A 330 -13.08 -13.72 -0.84
N GLN A 331 -12.43 -12.86 -1.60
CA GLN A 331 -12.08 -11.52 -1.16
C GLN A 331 -13.32 -10.63 -1.04
N ILE A 332 -13.25 -9.61 -0.18
CA ILE A 332 -14.36 -8.65 -0.05
C ILE A 332 -14.57 -7.96 -1.40
N HIS A 333 -13.49 -7.43 -1.98
CA HIS A 333 -13.51 -6.75 -3.27
C HIS A 333 -12.96 -7.66 -4.37
N VAL A 334 -13.71 -7.83 -5.44
CA VAL A 334 -13.17 -8.43 -6.67
C VAL A 334 -12.08 -7.51 -7.23
N GLU A 335 -11.10 -8.06 -7.93
CA GLU A 335 -9.98 -7.28 -8.48
C GLU A 335 -9.13 -6.52 -7.43
N ASN A 336 -9.26 -6.83 -6.13
CA ASN A 336 -8.54 -6.12 -5.08
C ASN A 336 -7.02 -6.12 -5.30
N ASN A 337 -6.42 -7.22 -5.80
CA ASN A 337 -4.99 -7.28 -6.09
C ASN A 337 -4.59 -6.36 -7.24
N ARG A 338 -5.43 -6.22 -8.28
CA ARG A 338 -5.20 -5.27 -9.37
C ARG A 338 -5.25 -3.84 -8.86
N ILE A 339 -6.31 -3.51 -8.12
CA ILE A 339 -6.47 -2.15 -7.55
C ILE A 339 -5.36 -1.83 -6.56
N ALA A 340 -4.96 -2.80 -5.72
CA ALA A 340 -3.82 -2.64 -4.81
C ALA A 340 -2.51 -2.39 -5.56
N ALA A 341 -2.28 -3.08 -6.68
CA ALA A 341 -1.09 -2.88 -7.51
C ALA A 341 -1.12 -1.54 -8.26
N ASP A 342 -2.27 -1.15 -8.82
CA ASP A 342 -2.47 0.18 -9.43
C ASP A 342 -2.20 1.28 -8.38
N PHE A 343 -2.78 1.15 -7.19
CA PHE A 343 -2.58 2.10 -6.10
C PHE A 343 -1.12 2.12 -5.60
N ALA A 344 -0.50 0.95 -5.45
CA ALA A 344 0.92 0.85 -5.12
C ALA A 344 1.81 1.52 -6.18
N SER A 345 1.48 1.42 -7.47
CA SER A 345 2.18 2.17 -8.52
C SER A 345 2.02 3.68 -8.33
N GLU A 346 0.83 4.13 -7.98
CA GLU A 346 0.55 5.55 -7.79
C GLU A 346 1.30 6.19 -6.61
N ILE A 347 1.50 5.46 -5.51
CA ILE A 347 2.21 6.00 -4.33
C ILE A 347 3.72 6.19 -4.56
N PHE A 348 4.29 5.59 -5.61
CA PHE A 348 5.68 5.84 -6.02
C PHE A 348 5.81 6.98 -7.03
N GLN A 349 4.72 7.48 -7.59
CA GLN A 349 4.77 8.64 -8.49
C GLN A 349 5.22 9.89 -7.72
N GLY A 350 6.02 10.71 -8.36
CA GLY A 350 6.59 11.92 -7.75
C GLY A 350 7.88 11.68 -6.94
N ILE A 351 8.42 10.44 -6.94
CA ILE A 351 9.76 10.17 -6.42
C ILE A 351 10.74 10.38 -7.57
N SER A 352 11.62 11.36 -7.44
CA SER A 352 12.55 11.80 -8.49
C SER A 352 13.48 10.68 -8.98
N THR A 353 13.90 9.80 -8.07
CA THR A 353 14.92 8.76 -8.35
C THR A 353 14.37 7.43 -8.83
N THR A 354 13.03 7.26 -8.84
CA THR A 354 12.40 5.96 -9.07
C THR A 354 11.27 6.05 -10.07
N ALA A 355 11.41 5.36 -11.20
CA ALA A 355 10.33 5.18 -12.16
C ALA A 355 9.61 3.84 -11.91
N VAL A 356 8.30 3.90 -11.79
CA VAL A 356 7.45 2.71 -11.67
C VAL A 356 6.61 2.57 -12.92
N SER A 357 6.43 1.33 -13.40
CA SER A 357 5.57 1.06 -14.54
C SER A 357 4.15 1.57 -14.27
N THR A 358 3.61 2.38 -15.17
CA THR A 358 2.24 2.91 -15.09
C THR A 358 1.18 1.83 -15.33
N GLU A 359 1.55 0.75 -16.03
CA GLU A 359 0.70 -0.40 -16.24
C GLU A 359 1.11 -1.54 -15.31
N VAL A 360 0.25 -1.85 -14.36
CA VAL A 360 0.35 -3.08 -13.58
C VAL A 360 -0.22 -4.25 -14.36
N ARG A 361 0.43 -5.42 -14.27
CA ARG A 361 0.03 -6.60 -15.06
C ARG A 361 -0.21 -7.81 -14.17
N GLU A 362 -1.26 -8.56 -14.55
CA GLU A 362 -1.48 -9.88 -13.99
C GLU A 362 -0.35 -10.83 -14.41
N VAL A 363 0.09 -11.64 -13.45
CA VAL A 363 1.09 -12.69 -13.67
C VAL A 363 0.61 -14.01 -13.10
N SER A 364 1.01 -15.10 -13.75
CA SER A 364 0.73 -16.45 -13.26
C SER A 364 1.67 -16.88 -12.11
N GLY A 365 2.74 -16.12 -11.89
CA GLY A 365 3.72 -16.38 -10.85
C GLY A 365 5.10 -15.79 -11.20
N PHE A 366 6.12 -16.22 -10.43
CA PHE A 366 7.49 -15.71 -10.54
C PHE A 366 8.06 -15.76 -11.97
N GLY A 367 7.93 -16.92 -12.65
CA GLY A 367 8.55 -17.09 -13.99
C GLY A 367 8.03 -16.10 -15.03
N ASP A 368 6.71 -15.89 -15.06
CA ASP A 368 6.04 -14.94 -15.94
C ASP A 368 6.43 -13.48 -15.60
N ALA A 369 6.42 -13.14 -14.30
CA ALA A 369 6.85 -11.82 -13.83
C ALA A 369 8.32 -11.52 -14.18
N TYR A 370 9.20 -12.48 -13.97
CA TYR A 370 10.63 -12.35 -14.27
C TYR A 370 10.87 -12.11 -15.76
N GLN A 371 10.21 -12.88 -16.61
CA GLN A 371 10.32 -12.71 -18.07
C GLN A 371 9.85 -11.31 -18.50
N LYS A 372 8.68 -10.87 -18.02
CA LYS A 372 8.13 -9.55 -18.34
C LYS A 372 9.04 -8.41 -17.85
N ALA A 373 9.53 -8.48 -16.61
CA ALA A 373 10.42 -7.47 -16.03
C ALA A 373 11.75 -7.37 -16.81
N ARG A 374 12.36 -8.50 -17.14
CA ARG A 374 13.62 -8.56 -17.88
C ARG A 374 13.47 -8.01 -19.31
N THR A 375 12.40 -8.38 -20.00
CA THR A 375 12.13 -7.91 -21.37
C THR A 375 11.89 -6.40 -21.41
N SER A 376 11.28 -5.83 -20.36
CA SER A 376 11.01 -4.40 -20.24
C SER A 376 12.15 -3.60 -19.58
N GLY A 377 13.34 -4.19 -19.38
CA GLY A 377 14.53 -3.50 -18.88
C GLY A 377 14.38 -2.93 -17.46
N LYS A 378 13.69 -3.65 -16.58
CA LYS A 378 13.50 -3.22 -15.19
C LYS A 378 14.70 -3.64 -14.32
N ASP A 379 14.97 -2.86 -13.26
CA ASP A 379 15.98 -3.21 -12.26
C ASP A 379 15.41 -4.20 -11.24
N TYR A 380 14.19 -3.92 -10.82
CA TYR A 380 13.46 -4.76 -9.87
C TYR A 380 12.01 -4.95 -10.30
N PHE A 381 11.43 -6.06 -9.83
CA PHE A 381 10.00 -6.27 -9.92
C PHE A 381 9.44 -6.79 -8.60
N ILE A 382 8.20 -6.44 -8.34
CA ILE A 382 7.50 -6.80 -7.12
C ILE A 382 6.22 -7.52 -7.52
N ILE A 383 5.99 -8.69 -6.92
CA ILE A 383 4.72 -9.40 -7.00
C ILE A 383 4.00 -9.16 -5.69
N LEU A 384 2.79 -8.64 -5.75
CA LEU A 384 1.98 -8.36 -4.57
C LEU A 384 0.62 -9.05 -4.62
N SER A 385 0.08 -9.30 -3.44
CA SER A 385 -1.28 -9.77 -3.23
C SER A 385 -1.85 -9.19 -1.93
N LEU A 386 -3.16 -8.92 -1.93
CA LEU A 386 -3.89 -8.36 -0.81
C LEU A 386 -4.91 -9.38 -0.33
N ASP A 387 -4.78 -9.83 0.91
CA ASP A 387 -5.79 -10.64 1.61
C ASP A 387 -6.56 -9.72 2.55
N GLU A 388 -7.86 -9.57 2.29
CA GLU A 388 -8.69 -8.61 3.00
C GLU A 388 -9.86 -9.26 3.72
N GLY A 389 -10.06 -8.81 4.96
CA GLY A 389 -11.23 -9.11 5.75
C GLY A 389 -11.94 -7.83 6.19
N SER A 390 -13.13 -7.99 6.78
CA SER A 390 -13.92 -6.85 7.26
C SER A 390 -13.16 -5.98 8.28
N ARG A 391 -12.29 -6.58 9.09
CA ARG A 391 -11.58 -5.93 10.20
C ARG A 391 -10.06 -5.85 10.03
N ASP A 392 -9.50 -6.60 9.11
CA ASP A 392 -8.07 -6.76 8.90
C ASP A 392 -7.69 -6.73 7.43
N VAL A 393 -6.42 -6.49 7.16
CA VAL A 393 -5.83 -6.57 5.84
C VAL A 393 -4.39 -7.06 5.96
N THR A 394 -3.96 -7.85 4.99
CA THR A 394 -2.57 -8.26 4.83
C THR A 394 -2.13 -7.97 3.41
N LEU A 395 -1.06 -7.20 3.25
CA LEU A 395 -0.38 -7.01 1.98
C LEU A 395 0.86 -7.90 1.96
N ASP A 396 0.80 -8.97 1.18
CA ASP A 396 1.93 -9.83 0.93
C ASP A 396 2.67 -9.33 -0.30
N TYR A 397 3.99 -9.16 -0.21
CA TYR A 397 4.79 -8.79 -1.36
C TYR A 397 6.15 -9.50 -1.38
N THR A 398 6.64 -9.75 -2.59
CA THR A 398 7.99 -10.25 -2.80
C THR A 398 8.67 -9.42 -3.88
N MET A 399 9.80 -8.82 -3.53
CA MET A 399 10.66 -8.04 -4.43
C MET A 399 11.79 -8.92 -4.96
N TYR A 400 12.05 -8.83 -6.25
CA TYR A 400 13.08 -9.59 -6.95
C TYR A 400 13.97 -8.67 -7.80
N SER A 401 15.22 -9.05 -7.97
CA SER A 401 16.10 -8.46 -8.99
C SER A 401 15.69 -8.93 -10.38
N ALA A 402 15.45 -8.02 -11.30
CA ALA A 402 15.12 -8.38 -12.69
C ALA A 402 16.35 -8.90 -13.45
N ARG A 403 17.57 -8.56 -12.99
CA ARG A 403 18.82 -9.05 -13.58
C ARG A 403 19.05 -10.54 -13.30
N THR A 404 18.90 -10.97 -12.05
CA THR A 404 19.28 -12.32 -11.59
C THR A 404 18.10 -13.21 -11.22
N GLY A 405 16.92 -12.63 -11.02
CA GLY A 405 15.75 -13.34 -10.44
C GLY A 405 15.88 -13.61 -8.94
N SER A 406 16.94 -13.13 -8.30
CA SER A 406 17.14 -13.34 -6.86
C SER A 406 16.08 -12.62 -6.04
N LYS A 407 15.56 -13.27 -4.99
CA LYS A 407 14.65 -12.67 -4.03
C LYS A 407 15.40 -11.64 -3.17
N VAL A 408 14.97 -10.39 -3.24
CA VAL A 408 15.53 -9.27 -2.47
C VAL A 408 14.89 -9.20 -1.10
N LYS A 409 13.57 -9.22 -1.07
CA LYS A 409 12.77 -9.19 0.16
C LYS A 409 11.44 -9.90 -0.06
N GLU A 410 10.96 -10.56 0.98
CA GLU A 410 9.60 -11.08 1.11
C GLU A 410 9.08 -10.62 2.45
N ASP A 411 7.88 -10.06 2.46
CA ASP A 411 7.27 -9.56 3.68
C ASP A 411 5.73 -9.65 3.61
N SER A 412 5.11 -9.64 4.79
CA SER A 412 3.67 -9.75 4.99
C SER A 412 3.24 -8.64 5.94
N LEU A 413 2.73 -7.55 5.40
CA LEU A 413 2.34 -6.37 6.15
C LEU A 413 0.90 -6.49 6.62
N TYR A 414 0.72 -6.74 7.90
CA TYR A 414 -0.58 -6.89 8.54
C TYR A 414 -1.03 -5.59 9.21
N SER A 415 -2.33 -5.25 9.11
CA SER A 415 -2.93 -4.13 9.83
C SER A 415 -4.42 -4.36 10.12
N THR A 416 -4.93 -3.66 11.13
CA THR A 416 -6.34 -3.67 11.55
C THR A 416 -6.84 -2.24 11.78
N GLY A 417 -8.17 -2.08 11.88
CA GLY A 417 -8.80 -0.80 12.18
C GLY A 417 -9.09 0.06 10.96
N ASN A 418 -9.45 1.32 11.21
CA ASN A 418 -10.00 2.21 10.19
C ASN A 418 -8.99 2.62 9.11
N TYR A 419 -7.70 2.66 9.45
CA TYR A 419 -6.61 3.06 8.56
C TYR A 419 -5.75 1.86 8.11
N LYS A 420 -6.35 0.67 8.10
CA LYS A 420 -5.62 -0.58 7.82
C LYS A 420 -4.92 -0.57 6.44
N TYR A 421 -5.59 -0.09 5.40
CA TYR A 421 -5.03 -0.05 4.05
C TYR A 421 -3.91 0.99 3.92
N SER A 422 -4.17 2.25 4.31
CA SER A 422 -3.15 3.30 4.25
C SER A 422 -1.91 2.96 5.08
N SER A 423 -2.10 2.27 6.22
CA SER A 423 -0.99 1.77 7.04
C SER A 423 -0.10 0.78 6.28
N VAL A 424 -0.67 -0.26 5.65
CA VAL A 424 0.13 -1.27 4.93
C VAL A 424 0.80 -0.68 3.68
N PHE A 425 0.12 0.20 2.93
CA PHE A 425 0.70 0.81 1.74
C PHE A 425 1.82 1.80 2.07
N ARG A 426 1.69 2.60 3.13
CA ARG A 426 2.77 3.50 3.60
C ARG A 426 4.01 2.71 4.05
N ARG A 427 3.81 1.61 4.78
CA ARG A 427 4.89 0.71 5.18
C ARG A 427 5.54 0.05 3.97
N PHE A 428 4.75 -0.46 3.03
CA PHE A 428 5.24 -1.03 1.78
C PHE A 428 6.12 -0.05 1.00
N ARG A 429 5.65 1.20 0.80
CA ARG A 429 6.45 2.24 0.12
C ARG A 429 7.78 2.47 0.83
N ARG A 430 7.76 2.68 2.13
CA ARG A 430 8.96 2.89 2.95
C ARG A 430 9.94 1.72 2.82
N ASP A 431 9.44 0.50 2.95
CA ASP A 431 10.26 -0.71 2.95
C ASP A 431 10.92 -0.95 1.59
N VAL A 432 10.19 -0.71 0.49
CA VAL A 432 10.75 -0.80 -0.86
C VAL A 432 11.80 0.27 -1.11
N LEU A 433 11.51 1.53 -0.76
CA LEU A 433 12.49 2.62 -0.94
C LEU A 433 13.76 2.41 -0.11
N GLY A 434 13.63 1.88 1.11
CA GLY A 434 14.77 1.55 1.97
C GLY A 434 15.68 0.43 1.43
N LEU A 435 15.26 -0.31 0.41
CA LEU A 435 16.08 -1.33 -0.26
C LEU A 435 16.86 -0.78 -1.46
N LEU A 436 16.51 0.42 -1.94
CA LEU A 436 17.14 1.04 -3.09
C LEU A 436 18.34 1.87 -2.62
N SER A 437 19.51 1.58 -3.16
CA SER A 437 20.73 2.37 -2.86
C SER A 437 20.57 3.80 -3.36
N VAL A 438 20.97 4.75 -2.54
CA VAL A 438 20.99 6.17 -2.88
C VAL A 438 22.18 6.42 -3.81
N ARG A 439 21.89 6.83 -5.05
CA ARG A 439 22.90 7.10 -6.07
C ARG A 439 22.49 8.25 -6.97
N GLY A 440 23.48 8.98 -7.47
CA GLY A 440 23.30 10.13 -8.37
C GLY A 440 24.44 10.25 -9.36
N ASN A 441 24.50 11.39 -10.04
CA ASN A 441 25.54 11.70 -11.03
C ASN A 441 26.24 13.03 -10.69
N ILE A 442 27.47 13.15 -11.12
CA ILE A 442 28.20 14.41 -11.12
C ILE A 442 27.70 15.25 -12.30
N LEU A 443 27.10 16.40 -11.98
CA LEU A 443 26.58 17.35 -12.97
C LEU A 443 27.66 18.31 -13.47
N ASN A 444 28.46 18.83 -12.57
CA ASN A 444 29.46 19.85 -12.90
C ASN A 444 30.64 19.79 -11.93
N ARG A 445 31.73 20.44 -12.31
CA ARG A 445 32.96 20.50 -11.54
C ARG A 445 33.63 21.88 -11.68
N ASP A 446 34.04 22.42 -10.54
CA ASP A 446 34.87 23.61 -10.48
C ASP A 446 36.04 23.39 -9.50
N GLY A 447 37.25 23.25 -10.01
CA GLY A 447 38.44 22.95 -9.22
C GLY A 447 38.31 21.67 -8.40
N LYS A 448 38.24 21.80 -7.07
CA LYS A 448 38.02 20.70 -6.10
C LYS A 448 36.58 20.57 -5.63
N THR A 449 35.67 21.30 -6.22
CA THR A 449 34.24 21.25 -5.89
C THR A 449 33.49 20.53 -7.00
N LEU A 450 32.60 19.63 -6.62
CA LEU A 450 31.65 18.96 -7.50
C LEU A 450 30.23 19.39 -7.17
N LEU A 451 29.40 19.45 -8.21
CA LEU A 451 27.96 19.53 -8.11
C LEU A 451 27.36 18.18 -8.50
N VAL A 452 26.44 17.69 -7.68
CA VAL A 452 25.74 16.40 -7.90
C VAL A 452 24.23 16.61 -7.98
N ASP A 453 23.53 15.70 -8.66
CA ASP A 453 22.08 15.77 -8.88
C ASP A 453 21.23 15.18 -7.73
N MET A 454 21.72 15.28 -6.53
CA MET A 454 21.07 14.81 -5.32
C MET A 454 21.02 15.95 -4.30
N GLY A 455 19.90 16.10 -3.61
CA GLY A 455 19.71 17.18 -2.65
C GLY A 455 18.86 16.77 -1.44
N LYS A 456 18.31 17.76 -0.75
CA LYS A 456 17.42 17.56 0.40
C LYS A 456 16.16 16.74 0.01
N SER A 457 15.70 16.83 -1.24
CA SER A 457 14.59 16.04 -1.76
C SER A 457 14.85 14.53 -1.68
N GLU A 458 16.11 14.10 -1.76
CA GLU A 458 16.57 12.73 -1.60
C GLU A 458 17.19 12.47 -0.20
N ASN A 459 16.88 13.32 0.78
CA ASN A 459 17.41 13.29 2.15
C ASN A 459 18.94 13.46 2.26
N ILE A 460 19.56 14.09 1.28
CA ILE A 460 20.99 14.41 1.36
C ILE A 460 21.22 15.59 2.30
N ARG A 461 22.24 15.46 3.14
CA ARG A 461 22.63 16.45 4.15
C ARG A 461 24.13 16.74 4.07
N GLU A 462 24.54 17.85 4.66
CA GLU A 462 25.94 18.15 4.85
C GLU A 462 26.63 17.04 5.65
N GLY A 463 27.82 16.65 5.21
CA GLY A 463 28.58 15.54 5.78
C GLY A 463 28.24 14.15 5.21
N CYS A 464 27.26 14.02 4.31
CA CYS A 464 27.08 12.78 3.55
C CYS A 464 28.32 12.49 2.70
N VAL A 465 28.76 11.23 2.69
CA VAL A 465 29.94 10.78 1.93
C VAL A 465 29.52 9.75 0.89
N PHE A 466 30.04 9.90 -0.33
CA PHE A 466 29.77 9.06 -1.48
C PHE A 466 31.08 8.50 -2.05
N ASP A 467 31.05 7.27 -2.55
CA ASP A 467 32.03 6.82 -3.52
C ASP A 467 31.76 7.47 -4.88
N ILE A 468 32.80 7.94 -5.55
CA ILE A 468 32.73 8.35 -6.96
C ILE A 468 33.11 7.15 -7.81
N VAL A 469 32.18 6.71 -8.63
CA VAL A 469 32.31 5.49 -9.44
C VAL A 469 32.26 5.85 -10.92
N ARG A 470 33.08 5.18 -11.72
CA ARG A 470 33.09 5.38 -13.16
C ARG A 470 31.70 5.17 -13.77
N LYS A 471 31.33 6.02 -14.69
CA LYS A 471 30.06 5.96 -15.43
C LYS A 471 29.79 4.56 -15.96
N ASN A 472 28.57 4.05 -15.73
CA ASN A 472 28.06 2.73 -16.13
C ASN A 472 28.79 1.53 -15.48
N ALA A 473 29.57 1.74 -14.42
CA ALA A 473 30.22 0.63 -13.72
C ALA A 473 29.32 0.04 -12.60
N ILE A 474 28.32 0.79 -12.13
CA ILE A 474 27.42 0.36 -11.07
C ILE A 474 26.43 -0.66 -11.61
N GLN A 475 26.35 -1.80 -10.94
CA GLN A 475 25.41 -2.87 -11.24
C GLN A 475 24.61 -3.26 -9.99
N THR A 476 23.38 -3.76 -10.17
CA THR A 476 22.64 -4.40 -9.09
C THR A 476 23.41 -5.62 -8.60
N ALA A 477 23.55 -5.78 -7.28
CA ALA A 477 24.24 -6.93 -6.69
C ALA A 477 23.61 -8.26 -7.14
N GLY A 478 24.40 -9.33 -7.22
CA GLY A 478 23.91 -10.66 -7.60
C GLY A 478 22.84 -11.20 -6.64
N SER A 479 22.93 -10.83 -5.36
CA SER A 479 21.89 -11.09 -4.35
C SER A 479 20.62 -10.26 -4.54
N GLY A 480 20.66 -9.25 -5.42
CA GLY A 480 19.60 -8.25 -5.61
C GLY A 480 19.59 -7.13 -4.55
N LYS A 481 20.32 -7.25 -3.46
CA LYS A 481 20.38 -6.22 -2.40
C LYS A 481 21.53 -5.26 -2.66
N GLY A 482 21.18 -3.98 -2.88
CA GLY A 482 22.16 -2.93 -3.11
C GLY A 482 22.81 -2.97 -4.49
N VAL A 483 23.90 -2.24 -4.62
CA VAL A 483 24.71 -2.16 -5.84
C VAL A 483 26.10 -2.73 -5.59
N VAL A 484 26.76 -3.14 -6.68
CA VAL A 484 28.15 -3.58 -6.70
C VAL A 484 28.89 -2.87 -7.81
N TYR A 485 30.13 -2.57 -7.58
CA TYR A 485 31.12 -2.03 -8.53
C TYR A 485 32.51 -2.49 -8.11
N ASP A 486 33.40 -2.61 -9.05
CA ASP A 486 34.75 -3.07 -8.76
C ASP A 486 35.57 -1.96 -8.06
N GLU A 487 36.49 -2.36 -7.21
CA GLU A 487 37.37 -1.41 -6.50
C GLU A 487 38.21 -0.56 -7.47
N SER A 488 38.51 -1.08 -8.65
CA SER A 488 39.20 -0.37 -9.74
C SER A 488 38.36 0.72 -10.42
N ASP A 489 37.04 0.67 -10.27
CA ASP A 489 36.10 1.65 -10.81
C ASP A 489 35.80 2.78 -9.83
N ILE A 490 36.25 2.68 -8.58
CA ILE A 490 36.19 3.77 -7.62
C ILE A 490 37.26 4.79 -8.00
N LEU A 491 36.81 5.98 -8.40
CA LEU A 491 37.67 7.09 -8.83
C LEU A 491 38.09 7.99 -7.66
N GLY A 492 37.31 7.99 -6.58
CA GLY A 492 37.54 8.83 -5.38
C GLY A 492 36.35 8.81 -4.43
N SER A 493 36.34 9.77 -3.50
CA SER A 493 35.24 10.01 -2.58
C SER A 493 34.76 11.45 -2.69
N PHE A 494 33.48 11.67 -2.45
CA PHE A 494 32.83 12.98 -2.46
C PHE A 494 32.15 13.22 -1.12
N THR A 495 32.41 14.39 -0.52
CA THR A 495 31.76 14.78 0.74
C THR A 495 30.93 16.03 0.52
N VAL A 496 29.64 15.97 0.88
CA VAL A 496 28.72 17.11 0.76
C VAL A 496 29.08 18.18 1.76
N THR A 497 29.32 19.40 1.27
CA THR A 497 29.59 20.60 2.10
C THR A 497 28.40 21.54 2.16
N LEU A 498 27.52 21.50 1.14
CA LEU A 498 26.29 22.28 1.11
C LEU A 498 25.20 21.50 0.35
N ALA A 499 24.10 21.23 1.02
CA ALA A 499 22.94 20.55 0.44
C ALA A 499 21.87 21.57 0.03
N GLY A 500 21.65 21.72 -1.29
CA GLY A 500 20.50 22.43 -1.85
C GLY A 500 19.25 21.53 -1.87
N GLU A 501 18.19 21.99 -2.47
CA GLU A 501 16.95 21.21 -2.54
C GLU A 501 17.07 20.02 -3.50
N GLU A 502 17.49 20.28 -4.73
CA GLU A 502 17.56 19.28 -5.81
C GLU A 502 18.99 18.88 -6.18
N VAL A 503 19.97 19.66 -5.77
CA VAL A 503 21.39 19.46 -6.05
C VAL A 503 22.22 19.74 -4.80
N SER A 504 23.41 19.12 -4.70
CA SER A 504 24.34 19.39 -3.61
C SER A 504 25.73 19.65 -4.17
N GLU A 505 26.47 20.51 -3.49
CA GLU A 505 27.90 20.72 -3.77
C GLU A 505 28.75 20.18 -2.63
N GLY A 506 30.00 19.83 -2.95
CA GLY A 506 30.94 19.37 -1.96
C GLY A 506 32.33 19.18 -2.53
N THR A 507 33.23 18.77 -1.66
CA THR A 507 34.63 18.51 -1.99
C THR A 507 34.86 17.04 -2.29
N PHE A 508 35.87 16.75 -3.09
CA PHE A 508 36.23 15.39 -3.41
C PHE A 508 37.73 15.12 -3.23
N GLU A 509 38.01 13.85 -2.99
CA GLU A 509 39.36 13.29 -3.01
C GLU A 509 39.44 12.21 -4.08
N TYR A 510 40.43 12.28 -4.99
CA TYR A 510 40.61 11.27 -6.03
C TYR A 510 41.50 10.12 -5.56
N LYS A 511 41.22 8.91 -6.04
CA LYS A 511 41.97 7.70 -5.76
C LYS A 511 43.06 7.48 -6.82
N GLY A 512 44.31 7.33 -6.37
CA GLY A 512 45.43 7.05 -7.27
C GLY A 512 46.26 8.27 -7.60
N PHE A 513 47.11 8.16 -8.63
CA PHE A 513 48.10 9.19 -8.97
C PHE A 513 47.52 10.30 -9.87
N TYR A 514 46.53 9.95 -10.70
CA TYR A 514 45.88 10.90 -11.62
C TYR A 514 44.42 11.09 -11.27
N ASP A 515 43.98 12.33 -11.34
CA ASP A 515 42.57 12.68 -11.29
C ASP A 515 41.88 12.22 -12.58
N ARG A 516 40.89 11.34 -12.46
CA ARG A 516 40.11 10.76 -13.55
C ARG A 516 38.61 11.03 -13.41
N ILE A 517 38.24 11.89 -12.46
CA ILE A 517 36.84 12.22 -12.17
C ILE A 517 36.31 13.20 -13.22
N ASN A 518 35.19 12.86 -13.84
CA ASN A 518 34.56 13.64 -14.89
C ASN A 518 33.08 13.88 -14.60
N THR A 519 32.50 14.87 -15.26
CA THR A 519 31.05 15.04 -15.28
C THR A 519 30.38 13.81 -15.93
N GLY A 520 29.28 13.38 -15.30
CA GLY A 520 28.57 12.16 -15.70
C GLY A 520 29.08 10.88 -15.04
N ASP A 521 30.17 10.92 -14.23
CA ASP A 521 30.49 9.82 -13.32
C ASP A 521 29.43 9.73 -12.24
N GLU A 522 29.24 8.52 -11.69
CA GLU A 522 28.17 8.22 -10.75
C GLU A 522 28.66 8.34 -9.31
N ILE A 523 27.76 8.63 -8.40
CA ILE A 523 28.03 8.64 -6.96
C ILE A 523 27.12 7.65 -6.25
N VAL A 524 27.65 6.98 -5.22
CA VAL A 524 26.91 6.03 -4.38
C VAL A 524 27.11 6.40 -2.92
N LEU A 525 26.03 6.60 -2.19
CA LEU A 525 26.07 6.95 -0.75
C LEU A 525 26.68 5.80 0.05
N ILE A 526 27.73 6.12 0.81
CA ILE A 526 28.42 5.16 1.70
C ILE A 526 28.31 5.55 3.18
N TYR A 527 28.07 6.83 3.48
CA TYR A 527 27.91 7.30 4.86
C TYR A 527 26.91 8.46 4.92
N GLU A 528 26.01 8.38 5.89
CA GLU A 528 25.06 9.43 6.25
C GLU A 528 25.29 9.87 7.72
N PRO A 529 25.48 11.17 7.99
CA PRO A 529 25.66 11.66 9.36
C PRO A 529 24.37 11.51 10.16
N VAL A 530 24.49 11.02 11.39
CA VAL A 530 23.35 10.93 12.32
C VAL A 530 22.99 12.35 12.79
N PRO A 531 21.70 12.76 12.76
CA PRO A 531 21.28 14.06 13.28
C PRO A 531 21.68 14.24 14.76
N GLU A 532 22.22 15.41 15.12
CA GLU A 532 22.66 15.70 16.51
C GLU A 532 21.54 15.57 17.54
N GLU A 533 20.27 15.78 17.16
CA GLU A 533 19.11 15.64 18.03
C GLU A 533 18.87 14.18 18.49
N ALA A 534 19.37 13.18 17.77
CA ALA A 534 19.31 11.80 18.19
C ALA A 534 20.28 11.46 19.33
N ASN A 535 21.31 12.29 19.56
CA ASN A 535 22.31 12.09 20.60
C ASN A 535 21.97 12.75 21.95
N ALA A 536 20.91 13.59 22.01
CA ALA A 536 20.54 14.31 23.24
C ALA A 536 19.69 13.48 24.22
N SER A 537 19.28 12.26 23.88
CA SER A 537 18.51 11.36 24.74
C SER A 537 19.30 10.07 25.04
N GLY A 538 20.23 10.16 26.02
CA GLY A 538 20.57 9.10 26.94
C GLY A 538 21.41 7.94 26.45
N GLU A 539 22.60 7.88 27.03
CA GLU A 539 23.46 6.70 27.16
C GLU A 539 22.67 5.38 27.29
N ASN A 540 22.69 4.58 26.24
CA ASN A 540 22.91 3.12 26.32
C ASN A 540 23.04 2.57 24.90
N GLY A 541 24.25 2.10 24.61
CA GLY A 541 24.66 1.64 23.30
C GLY A 541 23.91 0.40 22.81
N THR A 542 23.31 0.52 21.65
CA THR A 542 23.19 -0.55 20.69
C THR A 542 23.46 0.02 19.30
N ALA A 543 24.42 -0.60 18.62
CA ALA A 543 24.93 -0.17 17.33
C ALA A 543 23.83 -0.02 16.28
N GLY A 544 23.83 1.17 15.63
CA GLY A 544 23.44 1.39 14.24
C GLY A 544 22.23 0.66 13.69
N ILE A 545 21.01 1.08 14.09
CA ILE A 545 19.82 0.87 13.26
C ILE A 545 19.72 2.10 12.34
N PRO A 546 19.64 1.93 10.99
CA PRO A 546 19.45 3.07 10.09
C PRO A 546 18.18 3.79 10.49
N THR A 547 18.26 5.06 10.81
CA THR A 547 17.10 5.90 11.11
C THR A 547 16.23 6.01 9.88
N VAL A 548 15.14 5.27 9.88
CA VAL A 548 14.12 5.38 8.83
C VAL A 548 13.40 6.72 9.01
N PRO A 549 13.21 7.55 7.97
CA PRO A 549 12.64 8.90 8.07
C PRO A 549 11.21 9.00 8.62
N ASN A 550 10.64 7.93 9.14
CA ASN A 550 9.27 7.83 9.64
C ASN A 550 9.14 7.13 10.99
N ALA A 551 10.22 7.08 11.75
CA ALA A 551 10.23 6.50 13.08
C ALA A 551 10.37 7.59 14.14
N ASP A 552 9.74 7.40 15.33
CA ASP A 552 10.04 8.20 16.51
C ASP A 552 11.51 8.01 16.94
N ALA A 553 11.97 8.77 17.94
CA ALA A 553 13.33 8.68 18.48
C ALA A 553 13.73 7.27 18.98
N ASN A 554 12.77 6.33 19.05
CA ASN A 554 12.95 4.93 19.44
C ASN A 554 12.83 3.95 18.25
N GLY A 555 12.79 4.44 17.00
CA GLY A 555 12.64 3.60 15.81
C GLY A 555 11.23 3.05 15.58
N ARG A 556 10.20 3.57 16.27
CA ARG A 556 8.80 3.16 16.09
C ARG A 556 8.15 3.97 14.98
N ALA A 557 7.41 3.29 14.11
CA ALA A 557 6.54 3.98 13.17
C ALA A 557 5.53 4.83 13.95
N LEU A 558 5.46 6.13 13.62
CA LEU A 558 4.63 7.14 14.34
C LEU A 558 3.12 6.82 14.43
N ASN A 559 2.66 5.74 13.79
CA ASN A 559 1.27 5.28 13.79
C ASN A 559 1.02 3.97 14.55
N GLU A 560 1.99 3.46 15.30
CA GLU A 560 1.78 2.29 16.13
C GLU A 560 1.08 2.71 17.42
N LYS A 561 -0.07 2.09 17.71
CA LYS A 561 -0.75 2.30 18.98
C LYS A 561 0.21 1.97 20.12
N PRO A 562 0.32 2.83 21.16
CA PRO A 562 1.11 2.49 22.35
C PRO A 562 0.60 1.16 22.91
N GLY A 563 1.49 0.17 23.01
CA GLY A 563 1.18 -1.13 23.60
C GLY A 563 1.20 -2.34 22.66
N LEU A 564 1.38 -2.16 21.33
CA LEU A 564 1.68 -3.27 20.44
C LEU A 564 3.19 -3.51 20.39
N THR A 565 3.61 -4.71 20.79
CA THR A 565 5.02 -5.11 20.67
C THR A 565 5.36 -5.49 19.23
N ALA A 566 6.65 -5.48 18.86
CA ALA A 566 7.11 -5.96 17.55
C ALA A 566 6.68 -7.43 17.28
N GLU A 567 6.52 -8.24 18.34
CA GLU A 567 5.97 -9.60 18.26
C GLU A 567 4.46 -9.61 17.93
N ASP A 568 3.70 -8.62 18.41
CA ASP A 568 2.27 -8.49 18.10
C ASP A 568 2.03 -8.08 16.64
N LEU A 569 2.99 -7.40 16.01
CA LEU A 569 2.94 -6.98 14.60
C LEU A 569 3.33 -8.09 13.63
N GLY A 570 4.12 -9.08 14.09
CA GLY A 570 4.59 -10.20 13.26
C GLY A 570 3.61 -11.38 13.16
N VAL A 571 2.58 -11.44 13.99
CA VAL A 571 1.62 -12.56 13.99
C VAL A 571 0.37 -12.18 13.21
N ARG A 572 0.17 -12.84 12.07
CA ARG A 572 -1.06 -12.69 11.27
C ARG A 572 -2.25 -13.20 12.07
N LYS A 573 -3.10 -12.28 12.51
CA LYS A 573 -4.38 -12.60 13.16
C LYS A 573 -5.47 -12.78 12.11
N THR A 574 -6.54 -13.50 12.44
CA THR A 574 -7.65 -13.75 11.51
C THR A 574 -9.01 -13.37 12.12
N PRO A 575 -9.22 -12.11 12.57
CA PRO A 575 -10.47 -11.69 13.21
C PRO A 575 -11.67 -11.80 12.26
N SER A 576 -11.51 -11.52 10.98
CA SER A 576 -12.61 -11.64 10.00
C SER A 576 -13.06 -13.08 9.78
N PHE A 577 -12.14 -14.04 9.87
CA PHE A 577 -12.49 -15.46 9.81
C PHE A 577 -13.22 -15.91 11.08
N VAL A 578 -12.89 -15.34 12.24
CA VAL A 578 -13.66 -15.55 13.48
C VAL A 578 -15.10 -15.04 13.33
N ASP A 579 -15.28 -13.87 12.72
CA ASP A 579 -16.60 -13.30 12.50
C ASP A 579 -17.45 -14.18 11.57
N LEU A 580 -16.84 -14.75 10.51
CA LEU A 580 -17.51 -15.74 9.65
C LEU A 580 -17.94 -16.98 10.42
N ILE A 581 -17.07 -17.54 11.27
CA ILE A 581 -17.40 -18.72 12.10
C ILE A 581 -18.48 -18.39 13.14
N ARG A 582 -18.44 -17.21 13.75
CA ARG A 582 -19.46 -16.78 14.72
C ARG A 582 -20.84 -16.57 14.11
N SER A 583 -20.89 -16.24 12.82
CA SER A 583 -22.16 -16.09 12.12
C SER A 583 -22.89 -17.43 11.87
N ILE A 584 -22.27 -18.57 12.20
CA ILE A 584 -22.90 -19.90 12.14
C ILE A 584 -23.74 -20.10 13.40
N TYR A 585 -25.05 -20.14 13.23
CA TYR A 585 -26.02 -20.35 14.30
C TYR A 585 -26.29 -21.81 14.57
#